data_3c6c79e6b82c6f688fd95f008257e5bc
#
_entry.id   3c6c79e6b82c6f688fd95f008257e5bc
#
_cell.length_a   1.000
_cell.length_b   1.000
_cell.length_c   1.000
_cell.angle_alpha   90.00
_cell.angle_beta   90.00
_cell.angle_gamma   90.00
#
_symmetry.space_group_name_H-M   'P 1'
#
loop_
_entity.id
_entity.type
_entity.pdbx_description
1 polymer ?
#
loop_
_entity_poly.entity_id
_entity_poly.type
_entity_poly.pdbx_seq_one_letter_code
_entity_poly.pdbx_strand_id
1 'polypeptide(L)'
;MRRITISVEDSLADEFDELIERHGYQTRSEAFRDLVRGRLESERKITNEARYCVANVSYIYNHHERELASRLASAQHDNHDICVSTMHVHLDHDNCLETLVLRGTYKQVNAFANSLIALRGVRHGNIHIVPVELDSPTKKQHTHFHYQPRT
;
A
#
# COMPACT_ATOMS: atom_id res chain seq x y z
N MET A 1 -11.87 27.46 5.86
CA MET A 1 -11.53 26.19 6.52
C MET A 1 -12.66 25.20 6.27
N ARG A 2 -12.35 23.94 5.91
CA ARG A 2 -13.37 22.89 5.64
C ARG A 2 -13.46 21.98 6.87
N ARG A 3 -14.69 21.63 7.27
CA ARG A 3 -14.95 20.67 8.35
C ARG A 3 -15.14 19.27 7.75
N ILE A 4 -14.53 18.24 8.37
CA ILE A 4 -14.65 16.83 8.00
C ILE A 4 -15.18 16.09 9.22
N THR A 5 -16.16 15.21 9.02
CA THR A 5 -16.70 14.32 10.06
C THR A 5 -16.45 12.88 9.61
N ILE A 6 -15.87 12.07 10.49
CA ILE A 6 -15.50 10.67 10.23
C ILE A 6 -16.10 9.83 11.33
N SER A 7 -16.72 8.71 10.97
CA SER A 7 -17.16 7.68 11.92
C SER A 7 -16.10 6.58 11.96
N VAL A 8 -15.71 6.18 13.15
CA VAL A 8 -14.74 5.10 13.40
C VAL A 8 -15.30 4.18 14.47
N GLU A 9 -14.81 2.96 14.55
CA GLU A 9 -15.13 2.02 15.62
C GLU A 9 -14.63 2.53 16.97
N ASP A 10 -15.35 2.21 18.06
CA ASP A 10 -15.04 2.70 19.41
C ASP A 10 -13.61 2.31 19.82
N SER A 11 -13.18 1.08 19.55
CA SER A 11 -11.82 0.62 19.85
C SER A 11 -10.73 1.44 19.14
N LEU A 12 -10.95 1.82 17.88
CA LEU A 12 -10.01 2.66 17.13
C LEU A 12 -9.99 4.10 17.66
N ALA A 13 -11.15 4.59 18.12
CA ALA A 13 -11.22 5.90 18.76
C ALA A 13 -10.43 5.95 20.07
N ASP A 14 -10.54 4.89 20.90
CA ASP A 14 -9.80 4.76 22.15
C ASP A 14 -8.28 4.69 21.89
N GLU A 15 -7.84 3.87 20.95
CA GLU A 15 -6.41 3.79 20.55
C GLU A 15 -5.89 5.13 20.01
N PHE A 16 -6.73 5.88 19.29
CA PHE A 16 -6.37 7.20 18.80
C PHE A 16 -6.21 8.22 19.93
N ASP A 17 -7.06 8.15 20.96
CA ASP A 17 -6.94 9.01 22.13
C ASP A 17 -5.67 8.72 22.94
N GLU A 18 -5.31 7.44 23.10
CA GLU A 18 -4.04 7.06 23.71
C GLU A 18 -2.83 7.55 22.91
N LEU A 19 -2.89 7.53 21.59
CA LEU A 19 -1.84 8.08 20.72
C LEU A 19 -1.70 9.59 20.91
N ILE A 20 -2.81 10.32 21.02
CA ILE A 20 -2.84 11.77 21.28
C ILE A 20 -2.13 12.09 22.59
N GLU A 21 -2.45 11.38 23.67
CA GLU A 21 -1.82 11.57 24.97
C GLU A 21 -0.32 11.28 24.93
N ARG A 22 0.08 10.15 24.34
CA ARG A 22 1.51 9.77 24.22
C ARG A 22 2.35 10.78 23.46
N HIS A 23 1.79 11.45 22.46
CA HIS A 23 2.49 12.42 21.62
C HIS A 23 2.31 13.88 22.08
N GLY A 24 1.50 14.11 23.10
CA GLY A 24 1.29 15.44 23.70
C GLY A 24 0.44 16.39 22.84
N TYR A 25 -0.39 15.86 21.95
CA TYR A 25 -1.34 16.69 21.20
C TYR A 25 -2.43 17.25 22.08
N GLN A 26 -2.82 18.50 21.85
CA GLN A 26 -3.87 19.15 22.64
C GLN A 26 -5.28 18.77 22.17
N THR A 27 -5.44 18.38 20.90
CA THR A 27 -6.74 18.06 20.33
C THR A 27 -6.64 16.93 19.30
N ARG A 28 -7.73 16.13 19.15
CA ARG A 28 -7.90 15.14 18.09
C ARG A 28 -7.69 15.74 16.69
N SER A 29 -8.16 16.97 16.47
CA SER A 29 -8.02 17.67 15.19
C SER A 29 -6.59 18.04 14.84
N GLU A 30 -5.76 18.30 15.83
CA GLU A 30 -4.32 18.57 15.63
C GLU A 30 -3.58 17.30 15.26
N ALA A 31 -3.75 16.23 16.04
CA ALA A 31 -3.16 14.93 15.77
C ALA A 31 -3.56 14.41 14.37
N PHE A 32 -4.84 14.49 14.03
CA PHE A 32 -5.32 14.09 12.71
C PHE A 32 -4.67 14.88 11.57
N ARG A 33 -4.54 16.22 11.70
CA ARG A 33 -3.86 17.04 10.69
C ARG A 33 -2.42 16.64 10.50
N ASP A 34 -1.70 16.36 11.58
CA ASP A 34 -0.29 15.99 11.49
C ASP A 34 -0.08 14.61 10.88
N LEU A 35 -0.92 13.64 11.22
CA LEU A 35 -0.92 12.32 10.58
C LEU A 35 -1.17 12.43 9.07
N VAL A 36 -2.18 13.21 8.67
CA VAL A 36 -2.47 13.43 7.23
C VAL A 36 -1.33 14.14 6.53
N ARG A 37 -0.74 15.18 7.13
CA ARG A 37 0.41 15.87 6.56
C ARG A 37 1.60 14.94 6.38
N GLY A 38 1.95 14.19 7.42
CA GLY A 38 3.07 13.24 7.36
C GLY A 38 2.89 12.21 6.25
N ARG A 39 1.67 11.69 6.08
CA ARG A 39 1.36 10.75 4.99
C ARG A 39 1.51 11.41 3.61
N LEU A 40 0.96 12.59 3.42
CA LEU A 40 1.05 13.33 2.15
C LEU A 40 2.50 13.71 1.80
N GLU A 41 3.29 14.11 2.79
CA GLU A 41 4.71 14.44 2.59
C GLU A 41 5.52 13.21 2.18
N SER A 42 5.29 12.07 2.84
CA SER A 42 5.91 10.79 2.49
C SER A 42 5.61 10.40 1.04
N GLU A 43 4.35 10.49 0.61
CA GLU A 43 3.96 10.20 -0.77
C GLU A 43 4.60 11.16 -1.79
N ARG A 44 4.68 12.46 -1.47
CA ARG A 44 5.33 13.45 -2.33
C ARG A 44 6.82 13.18 -2.54
N LYS A 45 7.54 12.77 -1.50
CA LYS A 45 8.96 12.40 -1.60
C LYS A 45 9.14 11.25 -2.58
N ILE A 46 8.38 10.17 -2.41
CA ILE A 46 8.47 9.00 -3.28
C ILE A 46 8.13 9.36 -4.74
N THR A 47 7.09 10.16 -4.97
CA THR A 47 6.65 10.57 -6.31
C THR A 47 7.70 11.41 -7.04
N ASN A 48 8.43 12.26 -6.32
CA ASN A 48 9.47 13.12 -6.90
C ASN A 48 10.79 12.37 -7.14
N GLU A 49 11.05 11.28 -6.42
CA GLU A 49 12.32 10.59 -6.45
C GLU A 49 12.38 9.42 -7.45
N ALA A 50 11.25 8.87 -7.84
CA ALA A 50 11.25 7.64 -8.64
C ALA A 50 10.28 7.63 -9.81
N ARG A 51 10.84 7.34 -11.00
CA ARG A 51 10.03 6.98 -12.18
C ARG A 51 9.56 5.52 -12.11
N TYR A 52 10.40 4.62 -11.60
CA TYR A 52 10.15 3.19 -11.43
C TYR A 52 10.27 2.77 -9.98
N CYS A 53 9.54 1.73 -9.62
CA CYS A 53 9.61 1.17 -8.28
C CYS A 53 9.35 -0.34 -8.27
N VAL A 54 9.76 -0.95 -7.17
CA VAL A 54 9.29 -2.26 -6.74
C VAL A 54 8.49 -2.03 -5.45
N ALA A 55 7.33 -2.62 -5.34
CA ALA A 55 6.49 -2.47 -4.15
C ALA A 55 6.10 -3.82 -3.57
N ASN A 56 5.97 -3.85 -2.26
CA ASN A 56 5.32 -4.93 -1.53
C ASN A 56 3.97 -4.41 -1.03
N VAL A 57 2.91 -5.13 -1.37
CA VAL A 57 1.54 -4.83 -0.94
C VAL A 57 1.04 -5.99 -0.12
N SER A 58 0.57 -5.73 1.09
CA SER A 58 -0.02 -6.76 1.94
C SER A 58 -1.39 -6.31 2.45
N TYR A 59 -2.31 -7.24 2.58
CA TYR A 59 -3.64 -7.01 3.11
C TYR A 59 -4.27 -8.30 3.63
N ILE A 60 -5.29 -8.13 4.47
CA ILE A 60 -6.09 -9.23 5.01
C ILE A 60 -7.50 -9.14 4.45
N TYR A 61 -8.08 -10.28 4.11
CA TYR A 61 -9.47 -10.37 3.69
C TYR A 61 -10.09 -11.71 4.09
N ASN A 62 -11.42 -11.77 4.13
CA ASN A 62 -12.16 -13.01 4.37
C ASN A 62 -12.35 -13.76 3.04
N HIS A 63 -11.72 -14.92 2.91
CA HIS A 63 -11.78 -15.71 1.67
C HIS A 63 -13.14 -16.37 1.41
N HIS A 64 -14.04 -16.43 2.38
CA HIS A 64 -15.42 -16.86 2.19
C HIS A 64 -16.30 -15.81 1.52
N GLU A 65 -15.89 -14.56 1.51
CA GLU A 65 -16.50 -13.51 0.68
C GLU A 65 -16.11 -13.73 -0.78
N ARG A 66 -16.82 -14.65 -1.46
CA ARG A 66 -16.50 -15.11 -2.82
C ARG A 66 -16.37 -13.98 -3.83
N GLU A 67 -17.22 -12.98 -3.73
CA GLU A 67 -17.19 -11.81 -4.62
C GLU A 67 -15.87 -11.02 -4.43
N LEU A 68 -15.44 -10.79 -3.19
CA LEU A 68 -14.19 -10.10 -2.89
C LEU A 68 -12.97 -10.91 -3.37
N ALA A 69 -12.93 -12.21 -3.05
CA ALA A 69 -11.84 -13.08 -3.50
C ALA A 69 -11.73 -13.12 -5.04
N SER A 70 -12.86 -13.20 -5.74
CA SER A 70 -12.90 -13.15 -7.20
C SER A 70 -12.42 -11.81 -7.75
N ARG A 71 -12.81 -10.69 -7.15
CA ARG A 71 -12.39 -9.34 -7.57
C ARG A 71 -10.90 -9.14 -7.36
N LEU A 72 -10.33 -9.62 -6.26
CA LEU A 72 -8.89 -9.56 -6.00
C LEU A 72 -8.12 -10.37 -7.05
N ALA A 73 -8.54 -11.59 -7.33
CA ALA A 73 -7.91 -12.45 -8.34
C ALA A 73 -8.00 -11.84 -9.75
N SER A 74 -9.17 -11.30 -10.15
CA SER A 74 -9.33 -10.64 -11.44
C SER A 74 -8.46 -9.39 -11.56
N ALA A 75 -8.39 -8.56 -10.51
CA ALA A 75 -7.56 -7.38 -10.50
C ALA A 75 -6.06 -7.70 -10.69
N GLN A 76 -5.58 -8.78 -10.07
CA GLN A 76 -4.20 -9.25 -10.26
C GLN A 76 -3.98 -9.78 -11.68
N HIS A 77 -4.94 -10.51 -12.23
CA HIS A 77 -4.85 -11.03 -13.59
C HIS A 77 -4.84 -9.90 -14.63
N ASP A 78 -5.67 -8.89 -14.46
CA ASP A 78 -5.75 -7.73 -15.36
C ASP A 78 -4.50 -6.85 -15.32
N ASN A 79 -3.69 -6.97 -14.25
CA ASN A 79 -2.44 -6.26 -14.04
C ASN A 79 -1.22 -7.20 -13.96
N HIS A 80 -1.26 -8.33 -14.69
CA HIS A 80 -0.20 -9.33 -14.66
C HIS A 80 1.17 -8.82 -15.13
N ASP A 81 1.21 -7.75 -15.88
CA ASP A 81 2.43 -7.08 -16.36
C ASP A 81 3.23 -6.40 -15.23
N ILE A 82 2.55 -5.99 -14.16
CA ILE A 82 3.16 -5.37 -12.98
C ILE A 82 3.20 -6.30 -11.77
N CYS A 83 2.38 -7.37 -11.73
CA CYS A 83 2.40 -8.37 -10.68
C CYS A 83 3.55 -9.37 -10.90
N VAL A 84 4.56 -9.33 -10.06
CA VAL A 84 5.73 -10.23 -10.13
C VAL A 84 5.45 -11.56 -9.44
N SER A 85 4.84 -11.49 -8.27
CA SER A 85 4.50 -12.67 -7.46
C SER A 85 3.39 -12.36 -6.47
N THR A 86 2.70 -13.42 -6.07
CA THR A 86 1.68 -13.37 -5.02
C THR A 86 1.95 -14.50 -4.03
N MET A 87 1.83 -14.19 -2.75
CA MET A 87 1.88 -15.15 -1.67
C MET A 87 0.59 -15.07 -0.86
N HIS A 88 0.03 -16.22 -0.55
CA HIS A 88 -1.23 -16.37 0.17
C HIS A 88 -1.02 -17.21 1.42
N VAL A 89 -1.43 -16.70 2.57
CA VAL A 89 -1.28 -17.37 3.86
C VAL A 89 -2.64 -17.40 4.57
N HIS A 90 -3.08 -18.60 4.95
CA HIS A 90 -4.25 -18.75 5.82
C HIS A 90 -3.87 -18.37 7.24
N LEU A 91 -4.57 -17.39 7.82
CA LEU A 91 -4.37 -16.97 9.20
C LEU A 91 -5.26 -17.76 10.16
N ASP A 92 -6.49 -18.00 9.75
CA ASP A 92 -7.50 -18.78 10.45
C ASP A 92 -8.50 -19.37 9.44
N HIS A 93 -9.66 -19.85 9.90
CA HIS A 93 -10.69 -20.44 9.03
C HIS A 93 -11.31 -19.44 8.04
N ASP A 94 -11.32 -18.17 8.35
CA ASP A 94 -11.99 -17.14 7.57
C ASP A 94 -11.02 -16.18 6.90
N ASN A 95 -9.90 -15.86 7.54
CA ASN A 95 -9.00 -14.79 7.16
C ASN A 95 -7.73 -15.27 6.48
N CYS A 96 -7.39 -14.59 5.41
CA CYS A 96 -6.14 -14.78 4.68
C CYS A 96 -5.34 -13.48 4.64
N LEU A 97 -4.01 -13.63 4.80
CA LEU A 97 -3.05 -12.61 4.44
C LEU A 97 -2.58 -12.86 3.03
N GLU A 98 -2.71 -11.88 2.18
CA GLU A 98 -2.15 -11.90 0.84
C GLU A 98 -1.05 -10.85 0.70
N THR A 99 0.05 -11.22 0.06
CA THR A 99 1.18 -10.35 -0.19
C THR A 99 1.57 -10.40 -1.65
N LEU A 100 1.64 -9.25 -2.30
CA LEU A 100 2.05 -9.11 -3.69
C LEU A 100 3.37 -8.36 -3.80
N VAL A 101 4.21 -8.80 -4.73
CA VAL A 101 5.34 -8.01 -5.21
C VAL A 101 4.96 -7.41 -6.55
N LEU A 102 4.97 -6.09 -6.63
CA LEU A 102 4.67 -5.31 -7.82
C LEU A 102 5.93 -4.62 -8.34
N ARG A 103 6.02 -4.46 -9.67
CA ARG A 103 7.15 -3.82 -10.33
C ARG A 103 6.69 -3.06 -11.57
N GLY A 104 7.09 -1.81 -11.70
CA GLY A 104 6.70 -0.99 -12.84
C GLY A 104 6.95 0.50 -12.61
N THR A 105 6.26 1.34 -13.37
CA THR A 105 6.29 2.78 -13.09
C THR A 105 5.60 3.06 -11.75
N TYR A 106 6.12 4.04 -11.03
CA TYR A 106 5.52 4.46 -9.75
C TYR A 106 4.01 4.71 -9.88
N LYS A 107 3.61 5.38 -10.97
CA LYS A 107 2.19 5.71 -11.21
C LYS A 107 1.31 4.47 -11.31
N GLN A 108 1.73 3.47 -12.09
CA GLN A 108 0.97 2.22 -12.28
C GLN A 108 0.92 1.40 -10.99
N VAL A 109 2.07 1.17 -10.38
CA VAL A 109 2.19 0.39 -9.14
C VAL A 109 1.39 1.02 -8.01
N ASN A 110 1.53 2.32 -7.79
CA ASN A 110 0.82 3.02 -6.73
C ASN A 110 -0.70 3.03 -6.94
N ALA A 111 -1.16 3.27 -8.18
CA ALA A 111 -2.58 3.24 -8.51
C ALA A 111 -3.17 1.85 -8.28
N PHE A 112 -2.51 0.80 -8.74
CA PHE A 112 -2.96 -0.58 -8.58
C PHE A 112 -2.94 -1.02 -7.11
N ALA A 113 -1.85 -0.79 -6.39
CA ALA A 113 -1.74 -1.10 -4.97
C ALA A 113 -2.85 -0.45 -4.14
N ASN A 114 -3.10 0.86 -4.35
CA ASN A 114 -4.17 1.56 -3.67
C ASN A 114 -5.57 1.04 -4.05
N SER A 115 -5.79 0.63 -5.29
CA SER A 115 -7.07 0.04 -5.70
C SER A 115 -7.39 -1.26 -4.98
N LEU A 116 -6.37 -2.08 -4.68
CA LEU A 116 -6.53 -3.33 -3.94
C LEU A 116 -6.90 -3.08 -2.48
N ILE A 117 -6.11 -2.25 -1.78
CA ILE A 117 -6.32 -2.00 -0.34
C ILE A 117 -7.58 -1.18 -0.05
N ALA A 118 -8.12 -0.48 -1.05
CA ALA A 118 -9.36 0.30 -0.94
C ALA A 118 -10.63 -0.53 -1.19
N LEU A 119 -10.51 -1.80 -1.60
CA LEU A 119 -11.68 -2.65 -1.79
C LEU A 119 -12.41 -2.88 -0.47
N ARG A 120 -13.73 -2.76 -0.51
CA ARG A 120 -14.58 -3.04 0.66
C ARG A 120 -14.36 -4.49 1.11
N GLY A 121 -14.08 -4.68 2.41
CA GLY A 121 -13.77 -5.98 3.00
C GLY A 121 -12.26 -6.28 3.09
N VAL A 122 -11.41 -5.51 2.43
CA VAL A 122 -9.96 -5.54 2.62
C VAL A 122 -9.61 -4.76 3.88
N ARG A 123 -8.75 -5.34 4.71
CA ARG A 123 -8.30 -4.79 6.01
C ARG A 123 -6.78 -4.85 6.09
N HIS A 124 -6.20 -4.06 7.00
CA HIS A 124 -4.76 -4.01 7.26
C HIS A 124 -3.91 -3.82 5.99
N GLY A 125 -4.45 -3.05 5.02
CA GLY A 125 -3.74 -2.75 3.78
C GLY A 125 -2.46 -1.95 4.06
N ASN A 126 -1.32 -2.45 3.56
CA ASN A 126 -0.03 -1.79 3.65
C ASN A 126 0.67 -1.81 2.28
N ILE A 127 1.31 -0.71 1.95
CA ILE A 127 2.10 -0.56 0.73
C ILE A 127 3.48 -0.05 1.12
N HIS A 128 4.50 -0.88 0.84
CA HIS A 128 5.90 -0.47 0.97
C HIS A 128 6.50 -0.31 -0.43
N ILE A 129 6.91 0.90 -0.77
CA ILE A 129 7.46 1.23 -2.09
C ILE A 129 8.96 1.49 -1.96
N VAL A 130 9.73 0.77 -2.80
CA VAL A 130 11.17 0.96 -2.97
C VAL A 130 11.40 1.64 -4.32
N PRO A 131 11.83 2.91 -4.35
CA PRO A 131 12.22 3.59 -5.58
C PRO A 131 13.41 2.89 -6.22
N VAL A 132 13.38 2.71 -7.55
CA VAL A 132 14.48 2.08 -8.28
C VAL A 132 14.82 2.85 -9.55
N GLU A 133 16.07 2.73 -9.99
CA GLU A 133 16.52 3.11 -11.33
C GLU A 133 16.62 1.88 -12.21
N LEU A 134 16.21 2.04 -13.48
CA LEU A 134 16.41 1.01 -14.49
C LEU A 134 17.74 1.25 -15.20
N ASP A 135 18.68 0.35 -14.99
CA ASP A 135 19.88 0.31 -15.81
C ASP A 135 19.58 -0.37 -17.15
N SER A 136 19.90 0.35 -18.23
CA SER A 136 19.86 -0.24 -19.57
C SER A 136 20.91 -1.34 -19.70
N PRO A 137 20.59 -2.47 -20.33
CA PRO A 137 21.58 -3.51 -20.56
C PRO A 137 22.73 -2.93 -21.38
N THR A 138 23.90 -2.80 -20.76
CA THR A 138 25.11 -2.46 -21.49
C THR A 138 25.48 -3.63 -22.40
N LYS A 139 25.74 -3.36 -23.67
CA LYS A 139 25.92 -4.33 -24.76
C LYS A 139 26.98 -5.44 -24.54
N LYS A 140 27.59 -5.53 -23.35
CA LYS A 140 28.74 -6.42 -23.11
C LYS A 140 28.51 -7.53 -22.06
N GLN A 141 27.47 -7.53 -21.23
CA GLN A 141 27.41 -8.53 -20.15
C GLN A 141 26.02 -9.14 -19.85
N HIS A 142 24.90 -8.45 -20.08
CA HIS A 142 23.58 -8.96 -19.71
C HIS A 142 22.48 -8.54 -20.70
N THR A 143 21.48 -9.41 -20.88
CA THR A 143 20.31 -9.18 -21.74
C THR A 143 19.06 -8.72 -20.99
N HIS A 144 19.17 -8.44 -19.68
CA HIS A 144 18.06 -8.06 -18.82
C HIS A 144 18.32 -6.72 -18.11
N PHE A 145 17.25 -6.04 -17.71
CA PHE A 145 17.31 -4.80 -16.94
C PHE A 145 17.66 -5.07 -15.48
N HIS A 146 18.46 -4.22 -14.88
CA HIS A 146 18.70 -4.20 -13.44
C HIS A 146 17.87 -3.11 -12.77
N TYR A 147 17.28 -3.44 -11.61
CA TYR A 147 16.52 -2.54 -10.77
C TYR A 147 17.40 -2.13 -9.59
N GLN A 148 18.06 -0.97 -9.69
CA GLN A 148 18.96 -0.49 -8.64
C GLN A 148 18.17 0.36 -7.62
N PRO A 149 18.11 -0.05 -6.32
CA PRO A 149 17.48 0.76 -5.31
C PRO A 149 18.14 2.14 -5.21
N ARG A 150 17.34 3.18 -5.10
CA ARG A 150 17.82 4.51 -4.74
C ARG A 150 17.97 4.57 -3.22
N THR A 151 19.19 4.80 -2.75
CA THR A 151 19.53 4.98 -1.33
C THR A 151 19.64 6.45 -1.00
#